data_99f97405743314d6069240cfa7e370d2
#
_entry.id   99f97405743314d6069240cfa7e370d2
#
_cell.length_a   1.000
_cell.length_b   1.000
_cell.length_c   1.000
_cell.angle_alpha   90.00
_cell.angle_beta   90.00
_cell.angle_gamma   90.00
#
_symmetry.space_group_name_H-M   'P 1'
#
loop_
_entity.id
_entity.type
_entity.pdbx_description
1 polymer ?
#
loop_
_entity_poly.entity_id
_entity_poly.type
_entity_poly.pdbx_seq_one_letter_code
_entity_poly.pdbx_strand_id
1 'polypeptide(L)'
;MVAATGVLLAVVAASSPHKITSLPGYNDAKPINFDQYAGHIPLPSNGQKMFYWLVESESNPSTDPLVLWLNGGPGCSSLSGFFTELGPFVVQSDLSVKRNPYAWNRKANMVFLDSPAGVGFSQPLLNASEYHDDVTAARSREFLKQFLELYPQYKNRDFYITGESYAGMYIPFLVHKLVTDPVENLHLTGFAIGNPYTDQKTDGNSIIVCLSSLDKYPTILNAGLKGLIYSGDADAIVNFIGTQRWLTDDGLNLTVTEKWQAWFGPDKQLAGYTERYTNLTFTTIKGAGHMVPAARPLHALYMFECFLYSNRECNEVFDYPKDPAEYLSGADLTAPTTNGQDDDAGAVVWWWLGIAAAVAVGVAVVVMVVLKKTQRDKKVQYVELNSGTAKPAYS
;
A
#
# COMPACT_ATOMS: atom_id res chain seq x y z
N MET A 1 13.47 62.89 -16.07
CA MET A 1 12.77 61.91 -15.19
C MET A 1 11.91 61.02 -16.10
N VAL A 2 12.34 59.79 -16.32
CA VAL A 2 11.59 58.81 -17.08
C VAL A 2 10.99 57.85 -16.05
N ALA A 3 9.66 57.85 -15.93
CA ALA A 3 8.92 56.96 -15.03
C ALA A 3 8.84 55.57 -15.70
N ALA A 4 9.49 54.59 -15.11
CA ALA A 4 9.34 53.17 -15.49
C ALA A 4 8.07 52.62 -14.88
N THR A 5 7.03 52.40 -15.67
CA THR A 5 5.81 51.69 -15.28
C THR A 5 6.10 50.19 -15.33
N GLY A 6 6.33 49.59 -14.16
CA GLY A 6 6.43 48.15 -14.04
C GLY A 6 5.04 47.52 -14.21
N VAL A 7 4.85 46.75 -15.26
CA VAL A 7 3.67 45.90 -15.45
C VAL A 7 3.83 44.65 -14.56
N LEU A 8 3.08 44.57 -13.49
CA LEU A 8 2.94 43.38 -12.66
C LEU A 8 2.05 42.40 -13.44
N LEU A 9 2.65 41.42 -14.12
CA LEU A 9 1.92 40.27 -14.67
C LEU A 9 1.49 39.39 -13.49
N ALA A 10 0.24 39.52 -13.07
CA ALA A 10 -0.38 38.54 -12.21
C ALA A 10 -0.54 37.23 -13.01
N VAL A 11 0.31 36.26 -12.74
CA VAL A 11 0.10 34.88 -13.20
C VAL A 11 -1.13 34.36 -12.46
N VAL A 12 -2.27 34.40 -13.13
CA VAL A 12 -3.46 33.65 -12.68
C VAL A 12 -3.09 32.18 -12.82
N ALA A 13 -2.80 31.55 -11.71
CA ALA A 13 -2.64 30.09 -11.69
C ALA A 13 -3.95 29.49 -12.18
N ALA A 14 -3.93 28.89 -13.38
CA ALA A 14 -5.07 28.12 -13.87
C ALA A 14 -5.36 27.03 -12.84
N SER A 15 -6.59 26.99 -12.32
CA SER A 15 -7.00 25.93 -11.42
C SER A 15 -6.78 24.58 -12.10
N SER A 16 -6.02 23.68 -11.46
CA SER A 16 -5.85 22.30 -11.97
C SER A 16 -7.23 21.68 -12.23
N PRO A 17 -7.46 21.09 -13.41
CA PRO A 17 -8.74 20.47 -13.72
C PRO A 17 -9.10 19.31 -12.76
N HIS A 18 -8.12 18.84 -11.97
CA HIS A 18 -8.30 17.73 -11.03
C HIS A 18 -8.55 18.19 -9.58
N LYS A 19 -8.64 19.51 -9.32
CA LYS A 19 -8.85 20.02 -7.97
C LYS A 19 -10.22 19.63 -7.43
N ILE A 20 -10.24 19.02 -6.25
CA ILE A 20 -11.46 18.65 -5.52
C ILE A 20 -11.82 19.81 -4.60
N THR A 21 -13.01 20.36 -4.75
CA THR A 21 -13.51 21.49 -3.96
C THR A 21 -14.48 21.09 -2.85
N SER A 22 -15.01 19.86 -2.92
CA SER A 22 -15.92 19.31 -1.90
C SER A 22 -15.78 17.80 -1.85
N LEU A 23 -15.95 17.23 -0.66
CA LEU A 23 -15.94 15.78 -0.45
C LEU A 23 -17.34 15.36 -0.01
N PRO A 24 -18.05 14.53 -0.81
CA PRO A 24 -19.37 14.01 -0.42
C PRO A 24 -19.29 13.24 0.90
N GLY A 25 -20.28 13.41 1.76
CA GLY A 25 -20.36 12.74 3.06
C GLY A 25 -19.43 13.32 4.13
N TYR A 26 -18.61 14.33 3.81
CA TYR A 26 -17.74 14.94 4.81
C TYR A 26 -18.58 15.59 5.92
N ASN A 27 -18.42 15.09 7.14
CA ASN A 27 -19.16 15.50 8.33
C ASN A 27 -18.24 15.50 9.56
N ASP A 28 -17.33 16.46 9.58
CA ASP A 28 -16.39 16.66 10.69
C ASP A 28 -16.40 18.14 11.10
N ALA A 29 -16.26 18.40 12.40
CA ALA A 29 -16.14 19.77 12.92
C ALA A 29 -14.84 20.46 12.47
N LYS A 30 -13.77 19.68 12.20
CA LYS A 30 -12.49 20.18 11.70
C LYS A 30 -12.59 20.36 10.19
N PRO A 31 -12.44 21.58 9.66
CA PRO A 31 -12.48 21.78 8.21
C PRO A 31 -11.29 21.12 7.50
N ILE A 32 -11.46 20.80 6.22
CA ILE A 32 -10.35 20.40 5.35
C ILE A 32 -9.45 21.63 5.13
N ASN A 33 -8.20 21.55 5.55
CA ASN A 33 -7.24 22.66 5.56
C ASN A 33 -6.06 22.45 4.58
N PHE A 34 -6.22 21.57 3.61
CA PHE A 34 -5.26 21.29 2.56
C PHE A 34 -5.98 21.16 1.21
N ASP A 35 -5.28 21.41 0.14
CA ASP A 35 -5.78 21.17 -1.20
C ASP A 35 -5.66 19.67 -1.57
N GLN A 36 -6.58 19.22 -2.42
CA GLN A 36 -6.61 17.85 -2.90
C GLN A 36 -7.02 17.79 -4.38
N TYR A 37 -6.48 16.79 -5.06
CA TYR A 37 -6.65 16.63 -6.50
C TYR A 37 -6.82 15.15 -6.83
N ALA A 38 -7.82 14.79 -7.63
CA ALA A 38 -7.99 13.43 -8.11
C ALA A 38 -8.38 13.40 -9.58
N GLY A 39 -7.83 12.44 -10.31
CA GLY A 39 -8.13 12.31 -11.73
C GLY A 39 -7.26 11.27 -12.40
N HIS A 40 -7.31 11.24 -13.72
CA HIS A 40 -6.54 10.33 -14.52
C HIS A 40 -5.38 11.03 -15.23
N ILE A 41 -4.20 10.43 -15.17
CA ILE A 41 -3.05 10.82 -15.99
C ILE A 41 -2.90 9.79 -17.12
N PRO A 42 -3.01 10.21 -18.39
CA PRO A 42 -2.78 9.31 -19.51
C PRO A 42 -1.30 9.00 -19.66
N LEU A 43 -0.98 7.74 -19.99
CA LEU A 43 0.37 7.31 -20.32
C LEU A 43 0.56 7.34 -21.84
N PRO A 44 1.43 8.23 -22.37
CA PRO A 44 1.64 8.38 -23.81
C PRO A 44 2.08 7.11 -24.54
N SER A 45 2.81 6.21 -23.84
CA SER A 45 3.37 5.00 -24.46
C SER A 45 2.32 3.97 -24.88
N ASN A 46 1.14 3.95 -24.25
CA ASN A 46 0.17 2.88 -24.45
C ASN A 46 -1.31 3.29 -24.26
N GLY A 47 -1.56 4.57 -23.93
CA GLY A 47 -2.90 5.11 -23.75
C GLY A 47 -3.61 4.68 -22.46
N GLN A 48 -2.93 3.97 -21.54
CA GLN A 48 -3.47 3.70 -20.20
C GLN A 48 -3.73 5.01 -19.47
N LYS A 49 -4.72 5.02 -18.57
CA LYS A 49 -5.09 6.17 -17.75
C LYS A 49 -4.98 5.76 -16.30
N MET A 50 -3.93 6.25 -15.63
CA MET A 50 -3.65 5.93 -14.25
C MET A 50 -4.39 6.90 -13.33
N PHE A 51 -5.24 6.37 -12.48
CA PHE A 51 -5.95 7.17 -11.49
C PHE A 51 -5.06 7.43 -10.28
N TYR A 52 -5.09 8.66 -9.80
CA TYR A 52 -4.40 9.06 -8.57
C TYR A 52 -5.26 10.01 -7.74
N TRP A 53 -4.94 10.05 -6.45
CA TRP A 53 -5.43 11.07 -5.53
C TRP A 53 -4.23 11.70 -4.81
N LEU A 54 -4.03 13.00 -5.03
CA LEU A 54 -3.04 13.81 -4.34
C LEU A 54 -3.72 14.58 -3.22
N VAL A 55 -3.16 14.54 -2.02
CA VAL A 55 -3.49 15.42 -0.91
C VAL A 55 -2.25 16.18 -0.48
N GLU A 56 -2.35 17.49 -0.38
CA GLU A 56 -1.23 18.31 0.05
C GLU A 56 -0.98 18.20 1.55
N SER A 57 0.23 18.56 1.96
CA SER A 57 0.59 18.62 3.38
C SER A 57 -0.28 19.61 4.15
N GLU A 58 -0.71 19.23 5.35
CA GLU A 58 -1.39 20.13 6.28
C GLU A 58 -0.45 21.20 6.86
N SER A 59 0.87 20.96 6.82
CA SER A 59 1.89 21.82 7.41
C SER A 59 2.40 22.85 6.39
N ASN A 60 3.23 22.39 5.46
CA ASN A 60 3.80 23.27 4.44
C ASN A 60 3.89 22.56 3.08
N PRO A 61 2.84 22.59 2.26
CA PRO A 61 2.83 21.89 0.98
C PRO A 61 3.93 22.36 0.02
N SER A 62 4.46 23.58 0.21
CA SER A 62 5.51 24.13 -0.63
C SER A 62 6.92 23.59 -0.34
N THR A 63 7.16 23.01 0.84
CA THR A 63 8.49 22.51 1.26
C THR A 63 8.49 21.05 1.68
N ASP A 64 7.38 20.57 2.21
CA ASP A 64 7.28 19.20 2.70
C ASP A 64 7.46 18.18 1.56
N PRO A 65 8.01 16.99 1.84
CA PRO A 65 8.33 16.00 0.82
C PRO A 65 7.09 15.53 0.05
N LEU A 66 7.33 15.00 -1.15
CA LEU A 66 6.35 14.27 -1.94
C LEU A 66 6.49 12.78 -1.64
N VAL A 67 5.38 12.10 -1.41
CA VAL A 67 5.35 10.68 -1.08
C VAL A 67 4.33 9.96 -1.95
N LEU A 68 4.76 8.94 -2.68
CA LEU A 68 3.89 8.02 -3.39
C LEU A 68 3.51 6.87 -2.47
N TRP A 69 2.21 6.54 -2.40
CA TRP A 69 1.69 5.37 -1.71
C TRP A 69 1.14 4.34 -2.71
N LEU A 70 1.52 3.07 -2.50
CA LEU A 70 1.07 1.91 -3.27
C LEU A 70 0.53 0.83 -2.32
N ASN A 71 -0.77 0.53 -2.39
CA ASN A 71 -1.27 -0.70 -1.77
C ASN A 71 -0.83 -1.93 -2.57
N GLY A 72 -0.73 -3.05 -1.88
CA GLY A 72 -0.32 -4.32 -2.47
C GLY A 72 -1.44 -5.12 -3.13
N GLY A 73 -1.77 -6.24 -2.58
CA GLY A 73 -2.73 -7.22 -3.08
C GLY A 73 -2.04 -8.48 -3.58
N PRO A 74 -1.59 -8.62 -4.86
CA PRO A 74 -1.60 -7.61 -5.94
C PRO A 74 -3.00 -7.19 -6.39
N GLY A 75 -3.10 -5.95 -6.88
CA GLY A 75 -4.35 -5.45 -7.45
C GLY A 75 -5.29 -4.75 -6.47
N CYS A 76 -4.85 -4.41 -5.25
CA CYS A 76 -5.62 -3.55 -4.37
C CYS A 76 -5.47 -2.08 -4.76
N SER A 77 -6.59 -1.36 -4.69
CA SER A 77 -6.60 0.10 -4.89
C SER A 77 -5.89 0.81 -3.75
N SER A 78 -5.08 1.81 -4.07
CA SER A 78 -4.45 2.67 -3.06
C SER A 78 -5.44 3.56 -2.31
N LEU A 79 -6.68 3.63 -2.78
CA LEU A 79 -7.77 4.25 -2.03
C LEU A 79 -8.15 3.45 -0.77
N SER A 80 -7.76 2.17 -0.67
CA SER A 80 -7.87 1.43 0.59
C SER A 80 -7.03 2.09 1.68
N GLY A 81 -5.74 2.28 1.46
CA GLY A 81 -4.87 3.01 2.39
C GLY A 81 -5.31 4.45 2.63
N PHE A 82 -5.87 5.10 1.60
CA PHE A 82 -6.38 6.46 1.69
C PHE A 82 -7.55 6.59 2.68
N PHE A 83 -8.52 5.68 2.66
CA PHE A 83 -9.75 5.79 3.44
C PHE A 83 -9.80 4.94 4.71
N THR A 84 -8.88 3.98 4.87
CA THR A 84 -8.95 3.02 5.98
C THR A 84 -7.67 2.93 6.82
N GLU A 85 -6.58 3.64 6.43
CA GLU A 85 -5.30 3.48 7.11
C GLU A 85 -4.63 4.81 7.42
N LEU A 86 -4.03 5.44 6.40
CA LEU A 86 -3.08 6.54 6.59
C LEU A 86 -3.45 7.83 5.87
N GLY A 87 -4.48 7.81 5.07
CA GLY A 87 -4.96 9.01 4.40
C GLY A 87 -5.69 9.98 5.35
N PRO A 88 -6.07 11.17 4.84
CA PRO A 88 -6.61 12.23 5.68
C PRO A 88 -8.05 11.99 6.17
N PHE A 89 -8.69 10.95 5.70
CA PHE A 89 -10.10 10.70 5.96
C PHE A 89 -10.37 9.27 6.40
N VAL A 90 -11.41 9.10 7.21
CA VAL A 90 -11.95 7.80 7.61
C VAL A 90 -13.43 7.75 7.27
N VAL A 91 -13.85 6.69 6.60
CA VAL A 91 -15.26 6.42 6.32
C VAL A 91 -15.88 5.71 7.52
N GLN A 92 -16.92 6.27 8.07
CA GLN A 92 -17.66 5.73 9.20
C GLN A 92 -18.71 4.69 8.74
N SER A 93 -19.27 3.94 9.67
CA SER A 93 -20.31 2.93 9.38
C SER A 93 -21.58 3.50 8.77
N ASP A 94 -21.90 4.77 9.03
CA ASP A 94 -23.04 5.49 8.43
C ASP A 94 -22.69 6.14 7.08
N LEU A 95 -21.52 5.83 6.52
CA LEU A 95 -20.95 6.38 5.30
C LEU A 95 -20.60 7.87 5.37
N SER A 96 -20.64 8.47 6.57
CA SER A 96 -20.05 9.79 6.77
C SER A 96 -18.52 9.70 6.72
N VAL A 97 -17.88 10.81 6.36
CA VAL A 97 -16.42 10.91 6.25
C VAL A 97 -15.92 11.91 7.29
N LYS A 98 -14.95 11.48 8.09
CA LYS A 98 -14.30 12.32 9.12
C LYS A 98 -12.81 12.45 8.87
N ARG A 99 -12.18 13.41 9.54
CA ARG A 99 -10.73 13.59 9.53
C ARG A 99 -10.04 12.44 10.27
N ASN A 100 -8.95 11.97 9.71
CA ASN A 100 -8.01 11.10 10.39
C ASN A 100 -6.97 11.95 11.11
N PRO A 101 -6.90 11.95 12.44
CA PRO A 101 -5.89 12.73 13.16
C PRO A 101 -4.47 12.20 12.98
N TYR A 102 -4.32 10.95 12.53
CA TYR A 102 -3.06 10.26 12.30
C TYR A 102 -2.65 10.21 10.81
N ALA A 103 -3.23 11.07 9.99
CA ALA A 103 -2.99 11.10 8.57
C ALA A 103 -1.52 11.42 8.23
N TRP A 104 -0.96 10.70 7.27
CA TRP A 104 0.43 10.88 6.85
C TRP A 104 0.66 12.18 6.05
N ASN A 105 -0.41 12.81 5.55
CA ASN A 105 -0.29 14.14 4.95
C ASN A 105 -0.16 15.28 5.96
N ARG A 106 -0.04 15.02 7.24
CA ARG A 106 0.27 16.05 8.24
C ARG A 106 1.57 16.80 7.93
N LYS A 107 2.57 16.08 7.39
CA LYS A 107 3.92 16.57 7.12
C LYS A 107 4.45 16.12 5.74
N ALA A 108 3.60 15.66 4.85
CA ALA A 108 3.99 15.23 3.51
C ALA A 108 2.87 15.50 2.50
N ASN A 109 3.24 15.72 1.24
CA ASN A 109 2.29 15.71 0.14
C ASN A 109 2.15 14.25 -0.32
N MET A 110 0.96 13.67 -0.20
CA MET A 110 0.73 12.25 -0.45
C MET A 110 0.03 12.00 -1.78
N VAL A 111 0.58 11.12 -2.60
CA VAL A 111 -0.02 10.65 -3.85
C VAL A 111 -0.41 9.19 -3.69
N PHE A 112 -1.68 8.89 -3.75
CA PHE A 112 -2.22 7.54 -3.75
C PHE A 112 -2.48 7.14 -5.20
N LEU A 113 -1.76 6.13 -5.69
CA LEU A 113 -1.84 5.71 -7.09
C LEU A 113 -2.51 4.34 -7.21
N ASP A 114 -3.59 4.25 -7.98
CA ASP A 114 -4.13 2.97 -8.39
C ASP A 114 -3.22 2.35 -9.46
N SER A 115 -2.48 1.32 -9.11
CA SER A 115 -1.50 0.65 -9.98
C SER A 115 -1.52 -0.87 -9.78
N PRO A 116 -1.38 -1.64 -10.87
CA PRO A 116 -1.33 -1.27 -12.30
C PRO A 116 -2.68 -0.82 -12.90
N ALA A 117 -2.72 -0.54 -14.22
CA ALA A 117 -3.98 -0.28 -14.92
C ALA A 117 -4.96 -1.46 -14.75
N GLY A 118 -6.25 -1.16 -14.56
CA GLY A 118 -7.27 -2.15 -14.17
C GLY A 118 -7.52 -2.24 -12.68
N VAL A 119 -6.64 -1.67 -11.85
CA VAL A 119 -6.82 -1.56 -10.40
C VAL A 119 -7.62 -0.28 -10.09
N GLY A 120 -8.59 -0.40 -9.19
CA GLY A 120 -9.42 0.72 -8.75
C GLY A 120 -10.05 1.47 -9.94
N PHE A 121 -9.71 2.73 -10.08
CA PHE A 121 -10.18 3.59 -11.18
C PHE A 121 -9.20 3.68 -12.35
N SER A 122 -8.02 3.05 -12.27
CA SER A 122 -7.06 3.00 -13.37
C SER A 122 -7.55 2.08 -14.50
N GLN A 123 -7.33 2.47 -15.76
CA GLN A 123 -7.90 1.79 -16.92
C GLN A 123 -6.95 1.78 -18.13
N PRO A 124 -7.17 0.87 -19.09
CA PRO A 124 -8.18 -0.20 -19.09
C PRO A 124 -7.76 -1.39 -18.22
N LEU A 125 -8.67 -2.33 -17.98
CA LEU A 125 -8.31 -3.66 -17.51
C LEU A 125 -7.42 -4.33 -18.58
N LEU A 126 -6.30 -4.92 -18.16
CA LEU A 126 -5.35 -5.58 -19.04
C LEU A 126 -5.64 -7.08 -19.16
N ASN A 127 -5.06 -7.73 -20.17
CA ASN A 127 -5.03 -9.19 -20.21
C ASN A 127 -4.11 -9.72 -19.10
N ALA A 128 -4.39 -10.92 -18.59
CA ALA A 128 -3.60 -11.53 -17.51
C ALA A 128 -2.09 -11.62 -17.82
N SER A 129 -1.74 -11.81 -19.09
CA SER A 129 -0.34 -11.89 -19.56
C SER A 129 0.39 -10.53 -19.57
N GLU A 130 -0.28 -9.43 -19.31
CA GLU A 130 0.32 -8.09 -19.28
C GLU A 130 0.63 -7.61 -17.85
N TYR A 131 0.20 -8.38 -16.83
CA TYR A 131 0.48 -8.09 -15.43
C TYR A 131 1.82 -8.70 -15.00
N HIS A 132 2.88 -7.89 -15.09
CA HIS A 132 4.23 -8.22 -14.65
C HIS A 132 4.81 -7.06 -13.86
N ASP A 133 5.63 -7.34 -12.84
CA ASP A 133 6.18 -6.29 -11.97
C ASP A 133 7.10 -5.32 -12.72
N ASP A 134 7.89 -5.78 -13.68
CA ASP A 134 8.69 -4.91 -14.56
C ASP A 134 7.82 -3.95 -15.38
N VAL A 135 6.69 -4.44 -15.91
CA VAL A 135 5.75 -3.61 -16.68
C VAL A 135 5.06 -2.62 -15.75
N THR A 136 4.61 -3.06 -14.59
CA THR A 136 4.01 -2.21 -13.56
C THR A 136 4.95 -1.08 -13.14
N ALA A 137 6.23 -1.41 -12.89
CA ALA A 137 7.26 -0.43 -12.58
C ALA A 137 7.49 0.58 -13.71
N ALA A 138 7.56 0.11 -14.97
CA ALA A 138 7.73 0.98 -16.14
C ALA A 138 6.54 1.96 -16.29
N ARG A 139 5.29 1.50 -16.05
CA ARG A 139 4.09 2.35 -16.10
C ARG A 139 4.03 3.35 -14.95
N SER A 140 4.39 2.92 -13.75
CA SER A 140 4.47 3.81 -12.58
C SER A 140 5.56 4.87 -12.76
N ARG A 141 6.71 4.52 -13.37
CA ARG A 141 7.73 5.51 -13.74
C ARG A 141 7.22 6.52 -14.78
N GLU A 142 6.50 6.05 -15.81
CA GLU A 142 5.90 6.93 -16.81
C GLU A 142 4.84 7.85 -16.18
N PHE A 143 4.02 7.31 -15.27
CA PHE A 143 3.08 8.11 -14.49
C PHE A 143 3.80 9.22 -13.73
N LEU A 144 4.88 8.94 -13.01
CA LEU A 144 5.65 9.93 -12.27
C LEU A 144 6.19 11.05 -13.17
N LYS A 145 6.65 10.71 -14.38
CA LYS A 145 7.07 11.70 -15.38
C LYS A 145 5.90 12.62 -15.76
N GLN A 146 4.74 12.06 -16.09
CA GLN A 146 3.56 12.85 -16.46
C GLN A 146 3.00 13.63 -15.27
N PHE A 147 3.10 13.08 -14.06
CA PHE A 147 2.71 13.76 -12.82
C PHE A 147 3.52 15.03 -12.59
N LEU A 148 4.84 14.99 -12.77
CA LEU A 148 5.70 16.18 -12.63
C LEU A 148 5.49 17.23 -13.74
N GLU A 149 4.98 16.84 -14.91
CA GLU A 149 4.55 17.78 -15.92
C GLU A 149 3.24 18.48 -15.55
N LEU A 150 2.31 17.74 -14.92
CA LEU A 150 1.03 18.27 -14.45
C LEU A 150 1.20 19.13 -13.19
N TYR A 151 2.14 18.74 -12.30
CA TYR A 151 2.42 19.38 -11.01
C TYR A 151 3.89 19.80 -10.90
N PRO A 152 4.33 20.81 -11.67
CA PRO A 152 5.74 21.22 -11.73
C PRO A 152 6.29 21.76 -10.40
N GLN A 153 5.43 22.15 -9.46
CA GLN A 153 5.83 22.58 -8.10
C GLN A 153 6.48 21.46 -7.29
N TYR A 154 6.35 20.19 -7.68
CA TYR A 154 7.00 19.05 -7.02
C TYR A 154 8.33 18.64 -7.67
N LYS A 155 8.77 19.32 -8.75
CA LYS A 155 10.09 19.09 -9.36
C LYS A 155 11.19 19.41 -8.36
N ASN A 156 12.21 18.53 -8.28
CA ASN A 156 13.34 18.60 -7.37
C ASN A 156 12.99 18.60 -5.86
N ARG A 157 11.78 18.17 -5.52
CA ARG A 157 11.33 17.93 -4.15
C ARG A 157 11.85 16.57 -3.67
N ASP A 158 12.22 16.46 -2.39
CA ASP A 158 12.47 15.16 -1.78
C ASP A 158 11.28 14.25 -2.03
N PHE A 159 11.56 13.12 -2.68
CA PHE A 159 10.55 12.18 -3.11
C PHE A 159 10.78 10.81 -2.47
N TYR A 160 9.72 10.26 -1.90
CA TYR A 160 9.73 8.94 -1.30
C TYR A 160 8.66 8.05 -1.93
N ILE A 161 8.93 6.75 -1.98
CA ILE A 161 7.97 5.74 -2.42
C ILE A 161 7.64 4.83 -1.25
N THR A 162 6.37 4.71 -0.93
CA THR A 162 5.89 3.95 0.22
C THR A 162 4.76 3.01 -0.17
N GLY A 163 4.53 1.97 0.63
CA GLY A 163 3.43 1.04 0.40
C GLY A 163 3.49 -0.13 1.36
N GLU A 164 2.64 -1.12 1.15
CA GLU A 164 2.55 -2.29 2.02
C GLU A 164 2.29 -3.59 1.24
N SER A 165 2.53 -4.73 1.92
CA SER A 165 2.16 -6.06 1.42
C SER A 165 2.86 -6.40 0.09
N TYR A 166 2.13 -6.69 -0.97
CA TYR A 166 2.70 -6.91 -2.30
C TYR A 166 3.47 -5.71 -2.87
N ALA A 167 3.39 -4.53 -2.24
CA ALA A 167 4.29 -3.42 -2.56
C ALA A 167 5.77 -3.76 -2.27
N GLY A 168 6.07 -4.83 -1.52
CA GLY A 168 7.38 -5.47 -1.44
C GLY A 168 7.92 -5.99 -2.79
N MET A 169 7.03 -6.16 -3.79
CA MET A 169 7.40 -6.35 -5.19
C MET A 169 7.38 -5.01 -5.95
N TYR A 170 6.28 -4.28 -5.92
CA TYR A 170 6.11 -3.05 -6.69
C TYR A 170 7.19 -2.01 -6.45
N ILE A 171 7.54 -1.77 -5.18
CA ILE A 171 8.48 -0.71 -4.81
C ILE A 171 9.92 -1.03 -5.20
N PRO A 172 10.51 -2.19 -4.89
CA PRO A 172 11.86 -2.50 -5.36
C PRO A 172 12.01 -2.47 -6.87
N PHE A 173 11.02 -2.96 -7.63
CA PHE A 173 11.04 -2.88 -9.08
C PHE A 173 10.98 -1.42 -9.57
N LEU A 174 10.11 -0.58 -8.99
CA LEU A 174 10.01 0.83 -9.36
C LEU A 174 11.25 1.62 -8.95
N VAL A 175 11.74 1.46 -7.73
CA VAL A 175 12.95 2.15 -7.25
C VAL A 175 14.17 1.75 -8.08
N HIS A 176 14.34 0.45 -8.34
CA HIS A 176 15.39 -0.03 -9.24
C HIS A 176 15.29 0.63 -10.62
N LYS A 177 14.09 0.70 -11.18
CA LYS A 177 13.85 1.35 -12.48
C LYS A 177 14.19 2.83 -12.44
N LEU A 178 13.85 3.55 -11.37
CA LEU A 178 14.18 4.98 -11.22
C LEU A 178 15.67 5.23 -11.00
N VAL A 179 16.39 4.31 -10.36
CA VAL A 179 17.85 4.38 -10.19
C VAL A 179 18.58 4.14 -11.53
N THR A 180 18.12 3.16 -12.32
CA THR A 180 18.77 2.78 -13.59
C THR A 180 18.31 3.60 -14.80
N ASP A 181 17.14 4.17 -14.74
CA ASP A 181 16.50 4.98 -15.79
C ASP A 181 15.74 6.14 -15.11
N PRO A 182 16.45 7.19 -14.63
CA PRO A 182 15.87 8.23 -13.83
C PRO A 182 14.85 9.08 -14.60
N VAL A 183 13.91 9.67 -13.86
CA VAL A 183 13.00 10.69 -14.35
C VAL A 183 13.63 12.06 -14.07
N GLU A 184 13.71 12.90 -15.08
CA GLU A 184 14.27 14.25 -14.94
C GLU A 184 13.51 15.06 -13.88
N ASN A 185 14.24 15.73 -13.02
CA ASN A 185 13.71 16.54 -11.91
C ASN A 185 12.90 15.75 -10.85
N LEU A 186 12.96 14.41 -10.83
CA LEU A 186 12.47 13.59 -9.73
C LEU A 186 13.62 13.31 -8.76
N HIS A 187 13.59 13.89 -7.58
CA HIS A 187 14.64 13.72 -6.58
C HIS A 187 14.27 12.56 -5.64
N LEU A 188 14.55 11.33 -6.06
CA LEU A 188 14.30 10.14 -5.25
C LEU A 188 15.23 10.10 -4.03
N THR A 189 14.68 10.21 -2.82
CA THR A 189 15.40 10.29 -1.55
C THR A 189 15.38 8.97 -0.79
N GLY A 190 14.26 8.21 -0.86
CA GLY A 190 14.13 6.96 -0.14
C GLY A 190 12.85 6.20 -0.42
N PHE A 191 12.70 5.08 0.29
CA PHE A 191 11.51 4.23 0.22
C PHE A 191 11.18 3.61 1.58
N ALA A 192 9.90 3.31 1.82
CA ALA A 192 9.44 2.59 3.01
C ALA A 192 8.38 1.55 2.66
N ILE A 193 8.50 0.32 3.18
CA ILE A 193 7.60 -0.77 2.85
C ILE A 193 7.13 -1.45 4.13
N GLY A 194 5.81 -1.48 4.31
CA GLY A 194 5.16 -2.16 5.43
C GLY A 194 4.83 -3.61 5.10
N ASN A 195 5.12 -4.53 6.02
CA ASN A 195 4.77 -5.94 5.92
C ASN A 195 5.05 -6.50 4.51
N PRO A 196 6.28 -6.31 3.95
CA PRO A 196 6.57 -6.52 2.54
C PRO A 196 6.59 -7.99 2.17
N TYR A 197 5.81 -8.37 1.18
CA TYR A 197 6.02 -9.62 0.45
C TYR A 197 7.15 -9.41 -0.55
N THR A 198 8.31 -9.96 -0.27
CA THR A 198 9.56 -9.70 -1.00
C THR A 198 10.13 -10.94 -1.66
N ASP A 199 10.05 -12.09 -1.00
CA ASP A 199 10.60 -13.34 -1.50
C ASP A 199 9.75 -14.54 -1.10
N GLN A 200 9.37 -15.35 -2.08
CA GLN A 200 8.51 -16.52 -1.86
C GLN A 200 9.12 -17.54 -0.89
N LYS A 201 10.44 -17.68 -0.88
CA LYS A 201 11.13 -18.67 -0.04
C LYS A 201 11.05 -18.33 1.44
N THR A 202 11.13 -17.05 1.78
CA THR A 202 11.21 -16.57 3.17
C THR A 202 9.87 -16.10 3.72
N ASP A 203 9.05 -15.46 2.89
CA ASP A 203 7.74 -14.95 3.27
C ASP A 203 6.62 -16.01 3.08
N GLY A 204 6.99 -17.19 2.62
CA GLY A 204 6.15 -18.13 1.96
C GLY A 204 5.17 -18.94 2.76
N ASN A 205 3.93 -18.79 2.40
CA ASN A 205 2.88 -19.79 2.22
C ASN A 205 1.89 -19.31 1.15
N SER A 206 2.30 -18.36 0.33
CA SER A 206 1.44 -17.80 -0.70
C SER A 206 1.33 -18.73 -1.91
N ILE A 207 0.10 -18.97 -2.35
CA ILE A 207 -0.23 -19.67 -3.61
C ILE A 207 0.18 -18.82 -4.83
N ILE A 208 0.63 -17.60 -4.62
CA ILE A 208 1.06 -16.66 -5.65
C ILE A 208 2.45 -17.07 -6.13
N VAL A 209 2.53 -17.53 -7.36
CA VAL A 209 3.82 -17.76 -8.03
C VAL A 209 4.41 -16.41 -8.39
N CYS A 210 5.17 -15.85 -7.47
CA CYS A 210 5.86 -14.57 -7.67
C CYS A 210 7.36 -14.80 -7.76
N LEU A 211 7.99 -14.04 -8.62
CA LEU A 211 9.43 -13.89 -8.62
C LEU A 211 9.83 -13.07 -7.39
N SER A 212 11.03 -13.30 -6.88
CA SER A 212 11.59 -12.52 -5.79
C SER A 212 11.98 -11.11 -6.27
N SER A 213 11.84 -10.09 -5.41
CA SER A 213 12.38 -8.75 -5.66
C SER A 213 13.78 -8.53 -5.05
N LEU A 214 14.36 -9.55 -4.43
CA LEU A 214 15.66 -9.47 -3.74
C LEU A 214 16.80 -9.04 -4.68
N ASP A 215 16.76 -9.42 -5.94
CA ASP A 215 17.75 -9.06 -6.94
C ASP A 215 17.83 -7.54 -7.24
N LYS A 216 16.81 -6.77 -6.85
CA LYS A 216 16.76 -5.32 -7.02
C LYS A 216 17.51 -4.57 -5.91
N TYR A 217 17.54 -5.13 -4.70
CA TYR A 217 18.07 -4.45 -3.51
C TYR A 217 19.55 -4.07 -3.60
N PRO A 218 20.47 -4.88 -4.16
CA PRO A 218 21.86 -4.45 -4.27
C PRO A 218 22.02 -3.12 -5.03
N THR A 219 21.32 -2.96 -6.14
CA THR A 219 21.35 -1.70 -6.90
C THR A 219 20.74 -0.54 -6.12
N ILE A 220 19.59 -0.78 -5.46
CA ILE A 220 18.87 0.22 -4.67
C ILE A 220 19.73 0.71 -3.50
N LEU A 221 20.32 -0.20 -2.73
CA LEU A 221 21.13 0.12 -1.56
C LEU A 221 22.45 0.81 -1.95
N ASN A 222 23.07 0.41 -3.06
CA ASN A 222 24.26 1.06 -3.60
C ASN A 222 23.98 2.48 -4.11
N ALA A 223 22.75 2.83 -4.43
CA ALA A 223 22.36 4.20 -4.79
C ALA A 223 22.34 5.16 -3.59
N GLY A 224 22.54 4.68 -2.37
CA GLY A 224 22.57 5.49 -1.16
C GLY A 224 21.21 5.99 -0.70
N LEU A 225 20.13 5.42 -1.21
CA LEU A 225 18.77 5.78 -0.82
C LEU A 225 18.47 5.37 0.63
N LYS A 226 17.68 6.18 1.32
CA LYS A 226 17.21 5.89 2.66
C LYS A 226 16.11 4.82 2.62
N GLY A 227 16.36 3.64 3.15
CA GLY A 227 15.44 2.51 3.16
C GLY A 227 14.84 2.26 4.54
N LEU A 228 13.52 2.04 4.61
CA LEU A 228 12.81 1.58 5.79
C LEU A 228 11.94 0.38 5.44
N ILE A 229 12.15 -0.71 6.14
CA ILE A 229 11.23 -1.85 6.17
C ILE A 229 10.58 -1.85 7.54
N TYR A 230 9.27 -2.00 7.59
CA TYR A 230 8.56 -2.10 8.86
C TYR A 230 7.53 -3.23 8.84
N SER A 231 7.27 -3.85 9.98
CA SER A 231 6.31 -4.95 10.08
C SER A 231 5.55 -4.89 11.40
N GLY A 232 4.24 -5.12 11.34
CA GLY A 232 3.48 -5.45 12.54
C GLY A 232 3.91 -6.80 13.09
N ASP A 233 4.21 -6.87 14.40
CA ASP A 233 4.70 -8.10 15.01
C ASP A 233 3.62 -9.17 15.24
N ALA A 234 2.33 -8.81 15.04
CA ALA A 234 1.18 -9.70 15.08
C ALA A 234 0.63 -10.02 13.68
N ASP A 235 1.37 -9.71 12.60
CA ASP A 235 0.92 -10.02 11.24
C ASP A 235 0.96 -11.53 10.98
N ALA A 236 -0.21 -12.07 10.61
CA ALA A 236 -0.38 -13.48 10.25
C ALA A 236 -0.31 -13.72 8.73
N ILE A 237 -0.23 -12.67 7.90
CA ILE A 237 -0.20 -12.74 6.44
C ILE A 237 1.24 -12.73 5.93
N VAL A 238 1.99 -11.68 6.30
CA VAL A 238 3.42 -11.55 5.99
C VAL A 238 4.19 -11.38 7.29
N ASN A 239 4.60 -12.49 7.87
CA ASN A 239 5.22 -12.52 9.18
C ASN A 239 6.60 -11.85 9.18
N PHE A 240 6.85 -10.98 10.17
CA PHE A 240 8.11 -10.23 10.30
C PHE A 240 9.36 -11.12 10.40
N ILE A 241 9.23 -12.38 10.83
CA ILE A 241 10.34 -13.35 10.85
C ILE A 241 10.81 -13.67 9.42
N GLY A 242 9.87 -13.79 8.46
CA GLY A 242 10.20 -13.94 7.04
C GLY A 242 10.99 -12.72 6.54
N THR A 243 10.51 -11.52 6.89
CA THR A 243 11.19 -10.25 6.58
C THR A 243 12.62 -10.22 7.15
N GLN A 244 12.81 -10.59 8.41
CA GLN A 244 14.13 -10.67 9.01
C GLN A 244 15.06 -11.65 8.27
N ARG A 245 14.54 -12.80 7.85
CA ARG A 245 15.32 -13.83 7.15
C ARG A 245 15.83 -13.34 5.80
N TRP A 246 14.99 -12.70 4.98
CA TRP A 246 15.48 -12.23 3.69
C TRP A 246 16.44 -11.03 3.80
N LEU A 247 16.41 -10.26 4.89
CA LEU A 247 17.41 -9.23 5.18
C LEU A 247 18.76 -9.82 5.56
N THR A 248 18.77 -10.97 6.24
CA THR A 248 19.96 -11.63 6.77
C THR A 248 20.37 -12.87 5.95
N ASP A 249 20.53 -14.01 6.60
CA ASP A 249 21.21 -15.20 6.06
C ASP A 249 20.54 -15.86 4.87
N ASP A 250 19.21 -15.80 4.80
CA ASP A 250 18.43 -16.49 3.76
C ASP A 250 18.20 -15.65 2.48
N GLY A 251 18.63 -14.38 2.46
CA GLY A 251 18.37 -13.46 1.35
C GLY A 251 19.54 -12.54 1.03
N LEU A 252 19.46 -11.28 1.47
CA LEU A 252 20.43 -10.22 1.12
C LEU A 252 21.74 -10.28 1.90
N ASN A 253 21.81 -11.02 2.98
CA ASN A 253 22.97 -11.14 3.87
C ASN A 253 23.55 -9.77 4.28
N LEU A 254 22.66 -8.85 4.70
CA LEU A 254 23.06 -7.50 5.06
C LEU A 254 23.84 -7.49 6.37
N THR A 255 24.90 -6.67 6.42
CA THR A 255 25.66 -6.47 7.66
C THR A 255 24.87 -5.61 8.63
N VAL A 256 24.62 -6.15 9.83
CA VAL A 256 23.99 -5.43 10.93
C VAL A 256 24.96 -4.37 11.46
N THR A 257 24.55 -3.11 11.41
CA THR A 257 25.30 -1.97 11.96
C THR A 257 24.90 -1.61 13.38
N GLU A 258 23.61 -1.77 13.70
CA GLU A 258 23.06 -1.65 15.05
C GLU A 258 22.11 -2.80 15.32
N LYS A 259 22.36 -3.57 16.38
CA LYS A 259 21.52 -4.71 16.78
C LYS A 259 20.17 -4.26 17.30
N TRP A 260 19.23 -5.18 17.39
CA TRP A 260 17.89 -4.97 17.91
C TRP A 260 17.89 -4.10 19.17
N GLN A 261 17.16 -2.99 19.09
CA GLN A 261 16.93 -2.06 20.18
C GLN A 261 15.44 -1.73 20.27
N ALA A 262 14.95 -1.59 21.49
CA ALA A 262 13.58 -1.11 21.71
C ALA A 262 13.46 0.36 21.27
N TRP A 263 12.35 0.70 20.62
CA TRP A 263 11.98 2.08 20.35
C TRP A 263 10.65 2.42 20.99
N PHE A 264 10.47 3.68 21.31
CA PHE A 264 9.31 4.18 22.06
C PHE A 264 8.60 5.25 21.25
N GLY A 265 7.27 5.22 21.29
CA GLY A 265 6.43 6.24 20.67
C GLY A 265 6.47 7.58 21.41
N PRO A 266 5.80 8.61 20.87
CA PRO A 266 5.69 9.92 21.54
C PRO A 266 4.90 9.84 22.85
N ASP A 267 4.08 8.82 23.04
CA ASP A 267 3.36 8.45 24.27
C ASP A 267 4.25 7.78 25.32
N LYS A 268 5.54 7.60 25.04
CA LYS A 268 6.52 6.91 25.88
C LYS A 268 6.22 5.42 26.10
N GLN A 269 5.33 4.84 25.31
CA GLN A 269 5.09 3.40 25.32
C GLN A 269 6.05 2.68 24.39
N LEU A 270 6.36 1.41 24.71
CA LEU A 270 7.15 0.55 23.84
C LEU A 270 6.38 0.35 22.51
N ALA A 271 6.91 0.92 21.45
CA ALA A 271 6.30 0.88 20.12
C ALA A 271 6.79 -0.30 19.28
N GLY A 272 7.96 -0.84 19.56
CA GLY A 272 8.53 -1.99 18.86
C GLY A 272 10.04 -2.11 19.05
N TYR A 273 10.66 -2.77 18.09
CA TYR A 273 12.12 -2.97 18.05
C TYR A 273 12.65 -2.59 16.68
N THR A 274 13.88 -2.10 16.63
CA THR A 274 14.55 -1.71 15.38
C THR A 274 15.93 -2.32 15.29
N GLU A 275 16.33 -2.71 14.09
CA GLU A 275 17.67 -3.15 13.71
C GLU A 275 18.13 -2.36 12.50
N ARG A 276 19.41 -1.99 12.43
CA ARG A 276 19.93 -1.18 11.34
C ARG A 276 20.98 -1.91 10.55
N TYR A 277 20.93 -1.68 9.26
CA TYR A 277 21.88 -2.13 8.25
C TYR A 277 22.44 -0.91 7.51
N THR A 278 23.39 -1.10 6.65
CA THR A 278 23.87 0.00 5.78
C THR A 278 22.74 0.46 4.84
N ASN A 279 22.34 1.72 4.96
CA ASN A 279 21.27 2.38 4.17
C ASN A 279 19.87 1.76 4.32
N LEU A 280 19.66 0.82 5.25
CA LEU A 280 18.37 0.20 5.49
C LEU A 280 18.10 0.07 6.99
N THR A 281 16.90 0.37 7.41
CA THR A 281 16.41 0.13 8.76
C THR A 281 15.26 -0.86 8.69
N PHE A 282 15.26 -1.85 9.59
CA PHE A 282 14.11 -2.71 9.83
C PHE A 282 13.53 -2.42 11.20
N THR A 283 12.22 -2.23 11.29
CA THR A 283 11.54 -1.96 12.55
C THR A 283 10.25 -2.77 12.66
N THR A 284 9.96 -3.27 13.86
CA THR A 284 8.66 -3.88 14.16
C THR A 284 7.75 -2.88 14.86
N ILE A 285 6.44 -3.04 14.70
CA ILE A 285 5.42 -2.25 15.42
C ILE A 285 4.62 -3.20 16.29
N LYS A 286 4.77 -3.01 17.61
CA LYS A 286 4.20 -3.88 18.62
C LYS A 286 2.68 -3.91 18.60
N GLY A 287 2.10 -5.12 18.46
CA GLY A 287 0.67 -5.38 18.45
C GLY A 287 -0.04 -4.87 17.19
N ALA A 288 0.70 -4.55 16.12
CA ALA A 288 0.11 -4.28 14.83
C ALA A 288 -0.01 -5.58 14.02
N GLY A 289 -1.09 -5.69 13.25
CA GLY A 289 -1.28 -6.69 12.22
C GLY A 289 -0.76 -6.21 10.86
N HIS A 290 -1.38 -6.70 9.78
CA HIS A 290 -0.96 -6.45 8.40
C HIS A 290 -1.02 -4.96 8.02
N MET A 291 -2.11 -4.28 8.29
CA MET A 291 -2.29 -2.85 8.07
C MET A 291 -1.82 -2.07 9.30
N VAL A 292 -0.52 -1.79 9.36
CA VAL A 292 0.12 -1.16 10.51
C VAL A 292 -0.46 0.22 10.84
N PRO A 293 -0.70 1.13 9.86
CA PRO A 293 -1.25 2.46 10.15
C PRO A 293 -2.67 2.41 10.73
N ALA A 294 -3.48 1.43 10.31
CA ALA A 294 -4.82 1.25 10.87
C ALA A 294 -4.77 0.68 12.30
N ALA A 295 -3.87 -0.29 12.56
CA ALA A 295 -3.80 -1.00 13.83
C ALA A 295 -3.10 -0.19 14.94
N ARG A 296 -2.06 0.59 14.58
CA ARG A 296 -1.22 1.37 15.50
C ARG A 296 -0.94 2.77 14.93
N PRO A 297 -1.97 3.60 14.73
CA PRO A 297 -1.87 4.84 13.97
C PRO A 297 -0.85 5.84 14.53
N LEU A 298 -0.78 6.02 15.84
CA LEU A 298 0.18 6.94 16.47
C LEU A 298 1.63 6.49 16.24
N HIS A 299 1.91 5.21 16.46
CA HIS A 299 3.27 4.68 16.30
C HIS A 299 3.68 4.63 14.82
N ALA A 300 2.76 4.29 13.92
CA ALA A 300 2.98 4.32 12.48
C ALA A 300 3.28 5.74 11.97
N LEU A 301 2.50 6.72 12.40
CA LEU A 301 2.72 8.13 12.06
C LEU A 301 4.08 8.63 12.57
N TYR A 302 4.39 8.36 13.83
CA TYR A 302 5.67 8.76 14.43
C TYR A 302 6.86 8.13 13.69
N MET A 303 6.81 6.82 13.42
CA MET A 303 7.82 6.11 12.64
C MET A 303 8.00 6.75 11.24
N PHE A 304 6.89 7.04 10.55
CA PHE A 304 6.90 7.63 9.23
C PHE A 304 7.48 9.04 9.22
N GLU A 305 7.07 9.90 10.14
CA GLU A 305 7.60 11.27 10.23
C GLU A 305 9.09 11.26 10.62
N CYS A 306 9.54 10.37 11.52
CA CYS A 306 10.97 10.19 11.81
C CYS A 306 11.76 9.62 10.62
N PHE A 307 11.13 8.85 9.76
CA PHE A 307 11.75 8.39 8.52
C PHE A 307 11.92 9.52 7.51
N LEU A 308 10.93 10.38 7.32
CA LEU A 308 11.03 11.51 6.39
C LEU A 308 12.01 12.58 6.88
N TYR A 309 11.94 12.90 8.15
CA TYR A 309 12.66 14.01 8.78
C TYR A 309 13.81 13.52 9.67
N SER A 310 14.44 14.42 10.39
CA SER A 310 15.48 14.04 11.35
C SER A 310 14.88 13.55 12.67
N ASN A 311 15.63 12.73 13.41
CA ASN A 311 15.26 12.29 14.76
C ASN A 311 14.99 13.48 15.70
N ARG A 312 15.67 14.61 15.52
CA ARG A 312 15.45 15.80 16.30
C ARG A 312 14.05 16.40 16.03
N GLU A 313 13.70 16.54 14.75
CA GLU A 313 12.43 17.13 14.36
C GLU A 313 11.27 16.29 14.87
N CYS A 314 11.26 14.99 14.64
CA CYS A 314 10.17 14.12 15.08
C CYS A 314 10.09 13.94 16.60
N ASN A 315 11.19 14.05 17.35
CA ASN A 315 11.18 13.87 18.81
C ASN A 315 10.96 15.14 19.62
N GLU A 316 11.43 16.28 19.11
CA GLU A 316 11.50 17.53 19.89
C GLU A 316 10.60 18.64 19.35
N VAL A 317 10.27 18.60 18.06
CA VAL A 317 9.57 19.71 17.37
C VAL A 317 8.12 19.34 17.01
N PHE A 318 7.86 18.09 16.62
CA PHE A 318 6.54 17.70 16.15
C PHE A 318 5.61 17.36 17.33
N ASP A 319 4.41 17.90 17.29
CA ASP A 319 3.32 17.49 18.15
C ASP A 319 2.56 16.31 17.55
N TYR A 320 2.20 15.35 18.39
CA TYR A 320 1.45 14.16 17.97
C TYR A 320 0.02 14.17 18.54
N PRO A 321 -0.95 13.63 17.78
CA PRO A 321 -2.31 13.50 18.25
C PRO A 321 -2.40 12.66 19.51
N LYS A 322 -3.36 13.04 20.38
CA LYS A 322 -3.70 12.31 21.61
C LYS A 322 -5.09 11.65 21.52
N ASP A 323 -5.65 11.66 20.33
CA ASP A 323 -6.96 11.06 20.07
C ASP A 323 -6.89 9.54 20.29
N PRO A 324 -8.00 8.91 20.70
CA PRO A 324 -8.05 7.46 20.82
C PRO A 324 -7.73 6.75 19.51
N ALA A 325 -6.99 5.64 19.56
CA ALA A 325 -6.60 4.86 18.39
C ALA A 325 -7.81 4.18 17.70
N GLU A 326 -8.89 4.01 18.39
CA GLU A 326 -10.16 3.46 17.91
C GLU A 326 -10.78 4.28 16.76
N TYR A 327 -10.31 5.49 16.56
CA TYR A 327 -10.81 6.39 15.52
C TYR A 327 -10.73 5.78 14.11
N LEU A 328 -9.72 4.94 13.84
CA LEU A 328 -9.54 4.29 12.54
C LEU A 328 -10.32 2.98 12.38
N SER A 329 -10.74 2.35 13.47
CA SER A 329 -11.47 1.09 13.40
C SER A 329 -12.93 1.25 12.97
N GLY A 330 -13.45 2.48 12.96
CA GLY A 330 -14.89 2.75 12.79
C GLY A 330 -15.75 2.23 13.95
N ALA A 331 -15.14 1.62 14.97
CA ALA A 331 -15.83 1.21 16.18
C ALA A 331 -15.98 2.42 17.09
N ASP A 332 -17.21 2.82 17.36
CA ASP A 332 -17.50 3.80 18.39
C ASP A 332 -17.41 3.15 19.77
N LEU A 333 -16.19 3.08 20.30
CA LEU A 333 -15.96 2.57 21.65
C LEU A 333 -16.36 3.57 22.74
N THR A 334 -16.77 4.78 22.36
CA THR A 334 -17.35 5.78 23.27
C THR A 334 -18.88 5.65 23.36
N ALA A 335 -19.49 4.87 22.48
CA ALA A 335 -20.91 4.56 22.62
C ALA A 335 -21.14 3.94 23.99
N PRO A 336 -22.07 4.46 24.80
CA PRO A 336 -22.37 3.86 26.08
C PRO A 336 -22.73 2.39 25.83
N THR A 337 -21.97 1.48 26.48
CA THR A 337 -22.35 0.08 26.51
C THR A 337 -23.77 0.02 27.06
N THR A 338 -24.76 -0.14 26.21
CA THR A 338 -26.12 -0.41 26.62
C THR A 338 -26.08 -1.76 27.32
N ASN A 339 -25.93 -1.69 28.65
CA ASN A 339 -26.11 -2.86 29.48
C ASN A 339 -27.54 -3.34 29.30
N GLY A 340 -27.69 -4.37 28.56
CA GLY A 340 -28.92 -5.15 28.52
C GLY A 340 -29.75 -4.96 27.26
N GLN A 341 -29.44 -5.72 26.27
CA GLN A 341 -30.31 -6.76 25.69
C GLN A 341 -29.55 -7.46 24.56
N ASP A 342 -29.02 -8.61 24.92
CA ASP A 342 -28.32 -9.54 24.00
C ASP A 342 -29.31 -10.25 23.06
N ASP A 343 -30.17 -9.52 22.34
CA ASP A 343 -31.09 -10.16 21.39
C ASP A 343 -30.56 -10.17 19.94
N ASP A 344 -29.54 -9.36 19.62
CA ASP A 344 -29.00 -9.29 18.24
C ASP A 344 -27.71 -10.12 18.03
N ALA A 345 -26.94 -10.40 19.06
CA ALA A 345 -25.74 -11.25 18.94
C ALA A 345 -26.09 -12.67 18.46
N GLY A 346 -27.25 -13.18 18.87
CA GLY A 346 -27.78 -14.46 18.38
C GLY A 346 -28.10 -14.44 16.89
N ALA A 347 -28.71 -13.39 16.37
CA ALA A 347 -29.07 -13.26 14.96
C ALA A 347 -27.82 -13.21 14.07
N VAL A 348 -26.80 -12.45 14.44
CA VAL A 348 -25.53 -12.35 13.68
C VAL A 348 -24.81 -13.69 13.63
N VAL A 349 -24.73 -14.41 14.74
CA VAL A 349 -24.13 -15.76 14.78
C VAL A 349 -24.90 -16.74 13.89
N TRP A 350 -26.22 -16.71 13.89
CA TRP A 350 -27.05 -17.54 13.01
C TRP A 350 -26.88 -17.20 11.53
N TRP A 351 -26.68 -15.92 11.19
CA TRP A 351 -26.38 -15.49 9.82
C TRP A 351 -25.02 -16.04 9.34
N TRP A 352 -23.98 -15.97 10.18
CA TRP A 352 -22.67 -16.50 9.84
C TRP A 352 -22.67 -18.04 9.77
N LEU A 353 -23.41 -18.71 10.64
CA LEU A 353 -23.59 -20.16 10.56
C LEU A 353 -24.38 -20.56 9.30
N GLY A 354 -25.38 -19.77 8.91
CA GLY A 354 -26.11 -19.98 7.65
C GLY A 354 -25.22 -19.84 6.42
N ILE A 355 -24.36 -18.81 6.37
CA ILE A 355 -23.39 -18.61 5.29
C ILE A 355 -22.38 -19.75 5.26
N ALA A 356 -21.84 -20.13 6.39
CA ALA A 356 -20.88 -21.25 6.50
C ALA A 356 -21.49 -22.57 6.01
N ALA A 357 -22.76 -22.85 6.37
CA ALA A 357 -23.49 -24.02 5.92
C ALA A 357 -23.74 -23.97 4.39
N ALA A 358 -24.11 -22.83 3.83
CA ALA A 358 -24.30 -22.67 2.41
C ALA A 358 -23.02 -22.87 1.60
N VAL A 359 -21.89 -22.34 2.10
CA VAL A 359 -20.55 -22.56 1.52
C VAL A 359 -20.17 -24.04 1.57
N ALA A 360 -20.38 -24.70 2.71
CA ALA A 360 -20.07 -26.14 2.86
C ALA A 360 -20.91 -27.00 1.88
N VAL A 361 -22.20 -26.69 1.71
CA VAL A 361 -23.06 -27.36 0.72
C VAL A 361 -22.56 -27.09 -0.70
N GLY A 362 -22.20 -25.85 -1.03
CA GLY A 362 -21.64 -25.49 -2.33
C GLY A 362 -20.35 -26.27 -2.66
N VAL A 363 -19.43 -26.36 -1.70
CA VAL A 363 -18.19 -27.14 -1.84
C VAL A 363 -18.52 -28.65 -2.01
N ALA A 364 -19.46 -29.20 -1.22
CA ALA A 364 -19.84 -30.60 -1.34
C ALA A 364 -20.46 -30.91 -2.73
N VAL A 365 -21.27 -30.01 -3.27
CA VAL A 365 -21.83 -30.16 -4.63
C VAL A 365 -20.74 -30.12 -5.69
N VAL A 366 -19.79 -29.18 -5.59
CA VAL A 366 -18.64 -29.10 -6.53
C VAL A 366 -17.82 -30.39 -6.46
N VAL A 367 -17.49 -30.86 -5.26
CA VAL A 367 -16.75 -32.11 -5.06
C VAL A 367 -17.49 -33.31 -5.66
N MET A 368 -18.81 -33.41 -5.44
CA MET A 368 -19.62 -34.48 -6.05
C MET A 368 -19.63 -34.42 -7.58
N VAL A 369 -19.73 -33.22 -8.16
CA VAL A 369 -19.70 -33.04 -9.63
C VAL A 369 -18.34 -33.45 -10.18
N VAL A 370 -17.25 -33.03 -9.53
CA VAL A 370 -15.88 -33.43 -9.93
C VAL A 370 -15.68 -34.93 -9.82
N LEU A 371 -16.10 -35.55 -8.71
CA LEU A 371 -16.00 -37.00 -8.54
C LEU A 371 -16.83 -37.78 -9.57
N LYS A 372 -18.05 -37.32 -9.87
CA LYS A 372 -18.87 -37.94 -10.93
C LYS A 372 -18.23 -37.79 -12.31
N LYS A 373 -17.65 -36.62 -12.61
CA LYS A 373 -16.92 -36.39 -13.86
C LYS A 373 -15.71 -37.34 -13.97
N THR A 374 -14.91 -37.43 -12.92
CA THR A 374 -13.71 -38.30 -12.88
C THR A 374 -14.10 -39.78 -12.99
N GLN A 375 -15.23 -40.22 -12.37
CA GLN A 375 -15.71 -41.59 -12.53
C GLN A 375 -16.24 -41.86 -13.94
N ARG A 376 -16.88 -40.86 -14.57
CA ARG A 376 -17.34 -40.96 -15.95
C ARG A 376 -16.18 -41.08 -16.93
N ASP A 377 -15.14 -40.27 -16.73
CA ASP A 377 -13.93 -40.29 -17.57
C ASP A 377 -13.16 -41.61 -17.41
N LYS A 378 -13.04 -42.14 -16.19
CA LYS A 378 -12.48 -43.49 -15.96
C LYS A 378 -13.32 -44.60 -16.61
N LYS A 379 -14.65 -44.49 -16.62
CA LYS A 379 -15.54 -45.48 -17.24
C LYS A 379 -15.41 -45.45 -18.76
N VAL A 380 -15.25 -44.25 -19.38
CA VAL A 380 -14.99 -44.09 -20.82
C VAL A 380 -13.66 -44.69 -21.15
N GLN A 381 -12.60 -44.43 -20.39
CA GLN A 381 -11.27 -45.00 -20.63
C GLN A 381 -11.24 -46.54 -20.51
N TYR A 382 -12.05 -47.10 -19.60
CA TYR A 382 -12.17 -48.58 -19.44
C TYR A 382 -12.93 -49.20 -20.62
N VAL A 383 -13.89 -48.51 -21.20
CA VAL A 383 -14.64 -48.99 -22.40
C VAL A 383 -13.76 -48.92 -23.65
N GLU A 384 -12.94 -47.88 -23.78
CA GLU A 384 -11.97 -47.78 -24.93
C GLU A 384 -10.88 -48.85 -24.89
N LEU A 385 -10.36 -49.20 -23.69
CA LEU A 385 -9.37 -50.24 -23.50
C LEU A 385 -9.91 -51.65 -23.79
N ASN A 386 -11.23 -51.92 -23.58
CA ASN A 386 -11.85 -53.19 -23.85
C ASN A 386 -12.44 -53.33 -25.25
N SER A 387 -12.54 -52.25 -26.01
CA SER A 387 -13.03 -52.27 -27.42
C SER A 387 -11.91 -52.47 -28.47
N GLY A 388 -10.66 -52.60 -28.03
CA GLY A 388 -9.52 -52.92 -28.89
C GLY A 388 -9.61 -54.34 -29.44
N THR A 389 -10.26 -54.51 -30.57
CA THR A 389 -10.27 -55.76 -31.35
C THR A 389 -8.85 -56.17 -31.75
N ALA A 390 -8.35 -57.23 -31.19
CA ALA A 390 -7.14 -57.88 -31.68
C ALA A 390 -7.37 -58.31 -33.14
N LYS A 391 -6.63 -57.75 -34.07
CA LYS A 391 -6.51 -58.34 -35.42
C LYS A 391 -5.61 -59.57 -35.35
N PRO A 392 -6.03 -60.70 -35.88
CA PRO A 392 -5.16 -61.89 -35.94
C PRO A 392 -4.06 -61.67 -36.98
N ALA A 393 -2.81 -61.98 -36.58
CA ALA A 393 -1.71 -62.14 -37.49
C ALA A 393 -1.87 -63.43 -38.26
N TYR A 394 -1.94 -63.36 -39.57
CA TYR A 394 -1.65 -64.49 -40.50
C TYR A 394 -0.83 -64.02 -41.66
N SER A 395 0.26 -64.78 -41.82
CA SER A 395 1.22 -65.01 -42.96
C SER A 395 2.09 -63.85 -43.38
#